data_5856a9275e244f23c3025d07ffddc417
#
_entry.id   5856a9275e244f23c3025d07ffddc417
#
_cell.length_a   1.000
_cell.length_b   1.000
_cell.length_c   1.000
_cell.angle_alpha   90.00
_cell.angle_beta   90.00
_cell.angle_gamma   90.00
#
_symmetry.space_group_name_H-M   'P 1'
#
loop_
_entity.id
_entity.type
_entity.pdbx_description
1 polymer ?
#
loop_
_entity_poly.entity_id
_entity_poly.type
_entity_poly.pdbx_seq_one_letter_code
_entity_poly.pdbx_strand_id
1 'polypeptide(L)'
;MGIFAIQLRMDAGFEKQLPIGHEYVDTFQQYRSDLLGANRLSVVVKAKKGTIWTPSGLKRLYDVTQALKFLPNVSGSSVQSLWTPNSFVSEITEDGFRADPIIPGTVTPENLDAKTIALISGSAAQGGFIGNLVSRDQTSAMVTADVNELDVKNNHIDYVEFDRELEASIRSKFEDAEFEIQIIGFAKQIGDIAEGASSVLEFCIIALLLTALAVYWYCRSIRLTLLPLACSLVSLIWQFGTLRLLGFGLDPLGVLVPFLVFAIGVSHGVQQINFIVRELANGKSMDAASRSSFSGLLIPGTLALVTALVSFITLILMPIPMVRELAITA
;
A
#
# COMPACT_ATOMS: atom_id res chain seq x y z
N MET A 1 -25.97 -2.89 9.91
CA MET A 1 -24.64 -3.44 9.54
C MET A 1 -24.30 -3.19 8.07
N GLY A 2 -25.14 -3.56 7.09
CA GLY A 2 -24.80 -3.37 5.67
C GLY A 2 -24.46 -1.92 5.26
N ILE A 3 -25.19 -0.91 5.79
CA ILE A 3 -24.90 0.50 5.52
C ILE A 3 -23.51 0.92 6.05
N PHE A 4 -23.12 0.43 7.22
CA PHE A 4 -21.80 0.70 7.80
C PHE A 4 -20.68 -0.03 7.06
N ALA A 5 -20.92 -1.23 6.55
CA ALA A 5 -19.94 -1.97 5.76
C ALA A 5 -19.55 -1.25 4.47
N ILE A 6 -20.51 -0.58 3.79
CA ILE A 6 -20.26 0.20 2.57
C ILE A 6 -19.43 1.47 2.86
N GLN A 7 -19.46 1.98 4.10
CA GLN A 7 -18.74 3.18 4.51
C GLN A 7 -17.32 2.88 5.07
N LEU A 8 -16.87 1.63 4.99
CA LEU A 8 -15.55 1.26 5.42
C LEU A 8 -14.50 1.94 4.54
N ARG A 9 -13.48 2.54 5.18
CA ARG A 9 -12.38 3.22 4.48
C ARG A 9 -11.09 2.45 4.67
N MET A 10 -10.19 2.56 3.68
CA MET A 10 -8.82 2.12 3.85
C MET A 10 -8.11 3.06 4.82
N ASP A 11 -7.41 2.48 5.78
CA ASP A 11 -6.65 3.20 6.79
C ASP A 11 -5.25 2.59 6.90
N ALA A 12 -4.38 3.01 5.99
CA ALA A 12 -3.05 2.45 5.79
C ALA A 12 -1.94 3.40 6.29
N GLY A 13 -2.11 4.02 7.45
CA GLY A 13 -1.09 4.91 8.02
C GLY A 13 0.22 4.18 8.36
N PHE A 14 1.37 4.77 8.00
CA PHE A 14 2.71 4.28 8.35
C PHE A 14 2.88 4.07 9.86
N GLU A 15 2.30 4.94 10.65
CA GLU A 15 2.36 4.92 12.11
C GLU A 15 1.88 3.60 12.71
N LYS A 16 0.91 2.95 12.04
CA LYS A 16 0.37 1.66 12.47
C LYS A 16 1.34 0.50 12.34
N GLN A 17 2.41 0.67 11.55
CA GLN A 17 3.46 -0.34 11.38
C GLN A 17 4.57 -0.22 12.42
N LEU A 18 4.66 0.93 13.12
CA LEU A 18 5.71 1.19 14.09
C LEU A 18 5.31 0.68 15.49
N PRO A 19 6.24 0.06 16.24
CA PRO A 19 5.97 -0.43 17.59
C PRO A 19 5.74 0.73 18.57
N ILE A 20 4.61 0.71 19.27
CA ILE A 20 4.26 1.71 20.28
C ILE A 20 5.20 1.58 21.49
N GLY A 21 5.70 2.74 22.01
CA GLY A 21 6.51 2.80 23.21
C GLY A 21 7.95 2.32 23.01
N HIS A 22 8.42 2.24 21.77
CA HIS A 22 9.82 2.03 21.47
C HIS A 22 10.55 3.37 21.42
N GLU A 23 11.65 3.54 22.17
CA GLU A 23 12.40 4.79 22.32
C GLU A 23 12.74 5.46 20.96
N TYR A 24 13.16 4.67 19.99
CA TYR A 24 13.42 5.16 18.63
C TYR A 24 12.18 5.74 17.97
N VAL A 25 11.02 5.07 18.12
CA VAL A 25 9.76 5.51 17.52
C VAL A 25 9.27 6.78 18.18
N ASP A 26 9.34 6.86 19.50
CA ASP A 26 8.93 8.02 20.27
C ASP A 26 9.81 9.23 19.90
N THR A 27 11.12 9.03 19.80
CA THR A 27 12.07 10.06 19.33
C THR A 27 11.77 10.48 17.89
N PHE A 28 11.56 9.51 16.99
CA PHE A 28 11.22 9.79 15.61
C PHE A 28 9.92 10.59 15.49
N GLN A 29 8.86 10.23 16.22
CA GLN A 29 7.59 10.94 16.20
C GLN A 29 7.71 12.38 16.76
N GLN A 30 8.55 12.58 17.75
CA GLN A 30 8.79 13.90 18.33
C GLN A 30 9.43 14.88 17.33
N TYR A 31 10.36 14.40 16.51
CA TYR A 31 11.17 15.26 15.63
C TYR A 31 10.81 15.17 14.14
N ARG A 32 9.89 14.27 13.74
CA ARG A 32 9.59 14.04 12.33
C ARG A 32 9.02 15.25 11.61
N SER A 33 8.21 16.06 12.30
CA SER A 33 7.60 17.27 11.73
C SER A 33 8.60 18.40 11.57
N ASP A 34 9.63 18.44 12.42
CA ASP A 34 10.55 19.56 12.51
C ASP A 34 11.85 19.33 11.73
N LEU A 35 12.31 18.09 11.64
CA LEU A 35 13.65 17.77 11.11
C LEU A 35 13.65 16.80 9.92
N LEU A 36 12.73 15.88 9.84
CA LEU A 36 12.74 14.83 8.82
C LEU A 36 11.32 14.56 8.33
N GLY A 37 11.09 14.80 7.04
CA GLY A 37 9.91 14.26 6.37
C GLY A 37 9.97 12.72 6.38
N ALA A 38 9.06 12.09 7.09
CA ALA A 38 8.94 10.62 7.09
C ALA A 38 8.46 10.09 5.72
N ASN A 39 7.92 10.98 4.91
CA ASN A 39 7.22 10.68 3.68
C ASN A 39 8.00 11.17 2.46
N ARG A 40 9.24 10.68 2.33
CA ARG A 40 10.07 11.00 1.16
C ARG A 40 9.63 10.20 -0.06
N LEU A 41 9.45 10.92 -1.15
CA LEU A 41 9.17 10.40 -2.47
C LEU A 41 10.44 10.47 -3.33
N SER A 42 10.75 9.41 -4.07
CA SER A 42 11.86 9.36 -5.02
C SER A 42 11.33 8.91 -6.37
N VAL A 43 11.50 9.73 -7.38
CA VAL A 43 11.12 9.45 -8.77
C VAL A 43 12.38 9.24 -9.58
N VAL A 44 12.57 8.05 -10.11
CA VAL A 44 13.74 7.67 -10.88
C VAL A 44 13.39 7.69 -12.37
N VAL A 45 14.11 8.47 -13.12
CA VAL A 45 14.08 8.51 -14.60
C VAL A 45 15.20 7.61 -15.10
N LYS A 46 14.85 6.45 -15.69
CA LYS A 46 15.81 5.46 -16.16
C LYS A 46 15.76 5.34 -17.67
N ALA A 47 16.90 5.50 -18.31
CA ALA A 47 17.05 5.23 -19.75
C ALA A 47 16.95 3.71 -19.99
N LYS A 48 16.04 3.29 -20.87
CA LYS A 48 15.89 1.86 -21.24
C LYS A 48 17.10 1.33 -22.01
N LYS A 49 17.85 2.23 -22.65
CA LYS A 49 19.10 1.91 -23.37
C LYS A 49 20.10 3.05 -23.18
N GLY A 50 21.36 2.71 -22.97
CA GLY A 50 22.43 3.68 -22.82
C GLY A 50 22.51 4.38 -21.49
N THR A 51 22.74 5.66 -21.46
CA THR A 51 22.98 6.48 -20.26
C THR A 51 21.97 7.62 -20.16
N ILE A 52 21.80 8.16 -18.94
CA ILE A 52 20.96 9.33 -18.68
C ILE A 52 21.60 10.63 -19.24
N TRP A 53 22.90 10.62 -19.50
CA TRP A 53 23.69 11.76 -20.01
C TRP A 53 23.42 12.02 -21.51
N THR A 54 22.18 12.26 -21.84
CA THR A 54 21.72 12.63 -23.18
C THR A 54 20.85 13.88 -23.09
N PRO A 55 20.71 14.66 -24.18
CA PRO A 55 19.79 15.80 -24.18
C PRO A 55 18.36 15.39 -23.79
N SER A 56 17.86 14.26 -24.32
CA SER A 56 16.53 13.74 -24.00
C SER A 56 16.43 13.29 -22.54
N GLY A 57 17.48 12.65 -21.97
CA GLY A 57 17.51 12.19 -20.59
C GLY A 57 17.51 13.34 -19.58
N LEU A 58 18.38 14.34 -19.79
CA LEU A 58 18.42 15.52 -18.92
C LEU A 58 17.16 16.38 -19.06
N LYS A 59 16.59 16.51 -20.26
CA LYS A 59 15.30 17.17 -20.46
C LYS A 59 14.19 16.42 -19.74
N ARG A 60 14.12 15.10 -19.84
CA ARG A 60 13.15 14.28 -19.11
C ARG A 60 13.26 14.48 -17.61
N LEU A 61 14.48 14.48 -17.09
CA LEU A 61 14.73 14.75 -15.65
C LEU A 61 14.26 16.14 -15.24
N TYR A 62 14.46 17.17 -16.09
CA TYR A 62 13.94 18.52 -15.86
C TYR A 62 12.42 18.53 -15.81
N ASP A 63 11.77 17.95 -16.81
CA ASP A 63 10.31 17.94 -16.92
C ASP A 63 9.67 17.22 -15.70
N VAL A 64 10.23 16.08 -15.26
CA VAL A 64 9.82 15.37 -14.05
C VAL A 64 10.06 16.21 -12.80
N THR A 65 11.20 16.92 -12.72
CA THR A 65 11.51 17.81 -11.58
C THR A 65 10.46 18.92 -11.46
N GLN A 66 10.11 19.56 -12.58
CA GLN A 66 9.08 20.60 -12.58
C GLN A 66 7.69 20.04 -12.24
N ALA A 67 7.33 18.90 -12.84
CA ALA A 67 6.04 18.28 -12.53
C ALA A 67 5.92 17.93 -11.06
N LEU A 68 6.96 17.36 -10.45
CA LEU A 68 6.96 17.00 -9.02
C LEU A 68 6.90 18.23 -8.12
N LYS A 69 7.58 19.32 -8.49
CA LYS A 69 7.59 20.58 -7.74
C LYS A 69 6.20 21.21 -7.61
N PHE A 70 5.34 21.02 -8.60
CA PHE A 70 3.98 21.58 -8.64
C PHE A 70 2.89 20.56 -8.35
N LEU A 71 3.26 19.32 -7.97
CA LEU A 71 2.29 18.31 -7.57
C LEU A 71 1.65 18.70 -6.22
N PRO A 72 0.31 18.61 -6.08
CA PRO A 72 -0.36 18.84 -4.81
C PRO A 72 0.24 17.99 -3.68
N ASN A 73 0.27 18.54 -2.49
CA ASN A 73 0.82 17.91 -1.29
C ASN A 73 2.33 17.59 -1.31
N VAL A 74 3.06 18.00 -2.34
CA VAL A 74 4.53 17.93 -2.38
C VAL A 74 5.10 19.26 -1.87
N SER A 75 6.10 19.20 -0.99
CA SER A 75 6.86 20.37 -0.55
C SER A 75 7.80 20.81 -1.68
N GLY A 76 7.43 21.82 -2.44
CA GLY A 76 8.22 22.30 -3.59
C GLY A 76 9.63 22.74 -3.23
N SER A 77 9.88 23.17 -1.97
CA SER A 77 11.20 23.56 -1.47
C SER A 77 12.10 22.36 -1.14
N SER A 78 11.51 21.18 -0.88
CA SER A 78 12.26 19.95 -0.61
C SER A 78 12.67 19.19 -1.86
N VAL A 79 12.18 19.61 -3.03
CA VAL A 79 12.50 18.94 -4.30
C VAL A 79 14.00 19.06 -4.59
N GLN A 80 14.64 17.92 -4.78
CA GLN A 80 16.06 17.82 -5.10
C GLN A 80 16.28 16.94 -6.33
N SER A 81 17.01 17.47 -7.30
CA SER A 81 17.48 16.78 -8.49
C SER A 81 18.75 17.45 -8.99
N LEU A 82 19.35 16.98 -10.08
CA LEU A 82 20.48 17.68 -10.71
C LEU A 82 20.12 19.10 -11.17
N TRP A 83 18.83 19.38 -11.44
CA TRP A 83 18.32 20.67 -11.92
C TRP A 83 17.96 21.66 -10.79
N THR A 84 18.08 21.27 -9.55
CA THR A 84 17.69 22.12 -8.43
C THR A 84 18.91 22.83 -7.82
N PRO A 85 18.78 24.07 -7.35
CA PRO A 85 19.89 24.86 -6.78
C PRO A 85 20.53 24.24 -5.53
N ASN A 86 19.80 23.40 -4.82
CA ASN A 86 20.29 22.66 -3.65
C ASN A 86 21.20 21.46 -4.00
N SER A 87 21.43 21.23 -5.30
CA SER A 87 22.42 20.28 -5.81
C SER A 87 23.63 21.05 -6.34
N PHE A 88 24.66 21.18 -5.55
CA PHE A 88 25.83 22.00 -5.85
C PHE A 88 27.12 21.28 -5.52
N VAL A 89 28.20 21.67 -6.21
CA VAL A 89 29.56 21.25 -5.95
C VAL A 89 30.26 22.33 -5.11
N SER A 90 30.85 21.95 -4.00
CA SER A 90 31.66 22.86 -3.19
C SER A 90 33.14 22.63 -3.48
N GLU A 91 33.84 23.69 -3.80
CA GLU A 91 35.30 23.71 -4.00
C GLU A 91 35.94 24.69 -3.04
N ILE A 92 37.14 24.31 -2.57
CA ILE A 92 38.00 25.21 -1.82
C ILE A 92 38.94 25.83 -2.85
N THR A 93 38.87 27.15 -3.00
CA THR A 93 39.73 27.93 -3.89
C THR A 93 40.67 28.79 -3.04
N GLU A 94 41.69 29.39 -3.69
CA GLU A 94 42.60 30.31 -2.99
C GLU A 94 41.88 31.52 -2.35
N ASP A 95 40.72 31.90 -2.92
CA ASP A 95 39.91 33.02 -2.46
C ASP A 95 38.80 32.62 -1.44
N GLY A 96 38.71 31.33 -1.08
CA GLY A 96 37.70 30.82 -0.13
C GLY A 96 36.87 29.68 -0.66
N PHE A 97 35.62 29.55 -0.11
CA PHE A 97 34.67 28.53 -0.56
C PHE A 97 33.87 29.01 -1.78
N ARG A 98 33.80 28.16 -2.78
CA ARG A 98 32.93 28.34 -3.95
C ARG A 98 31.91 27.20 -3.99
N ALA A 99 30.66 27.52 -4.19
CA ALA A 99 29.57 26.58 -4.35
C ALA A 99 28.85 26.84 -5.67
N ASP A 100 29.04 25.96 -6.65
CA ASP A 100 28.41 26.10 -7.95
C ASP A 100 27.32 25.01 -8.12
N PRO A 101 26.12 25.37 -8.62
CA PRO A 101 25.10 24.37 -8.93
C PRO A 101 25.63 23.41 -10.00
N ILE A 102 25.24 22.12 -9.93
CA ILE A 102 25.65 21.10 -10.89
C ILE A 102 25.30 21.48 -12.30
N ILE A 103 24.09 22.01 -12.48
CA ILE A 103 23.62 22.58 -13.74
C ILE A 103 23.55 24.10 -13.55
N PRO A 104 24.43 24.87 -14.22
CA PRO A 104 24.39 26.32 -14.15
C PRO A 104 23.04 26.89 -14.61
N GLY A 105 22.57 27.97 -13.98
CA GLY A 105 21.30 28.60 -14.30
C GLY A 105 21.18 29.16 -15.73
N THR A 106 22.28 29.22 -16.45
CA THR A 106 22.33 29.58 -17.91
C THR A 106 22.02 28.41 -18.82
N VAL A 107 22.06 27.19 -18.29
CA VAL A 107 21.73 25.97 -19.05
C VAL A 107 20.22 25.73 -18.96
N THR A 108 19.61 25.51 -20.12
CA THR A 108 18.20 25.15 -20.27
C THR A 108 18.08 23.78 -20.94
N PRO A 109 16.93 23.12 -20.83
CA PRO A 109 16.72 21.83 -21.53
C PRO A 109 16.87 21.90 -23.06
N GLU A 110 16.78 23.10 -23.64
CA GLU A 110 16.87 23.34 -25.08
C GLU A 110 18.30 23.56 -25.55
N ASN A 111 19.25 23.93 -24.68
CA ASN A 111 20.65 24.24 -25.06
C ASN A 111 21.67 23.18 -24.58
N LEU A 112 21.23 21.92 -24.41
CA LEU A 112 22.05 20.80 -24.00
C LEU A 112 22.87 20.25 -25.17
N ASP A 113 24.08 20.77 -25.36
CA ASP A 113 25.06 20.18 -26.28
C ASP A 113 25.99 19.16 -25.60
N ALA A 114 26.72 18.42 -26.38
CA ALA A 114 27.60 17.35 -25.85
C ALA A 114 28.65 17.88 -24.87
N LYS A 115 29.15 19.12 -25.07
CA LYS A 115 30.13 19.75 -24.18
C LYS A 115 29.50 20.12 -22.84
N THR A 116 28.30 20.69 -22.84
CA THR A 116 27.54 21.02 -21.65
C THR A 116 27.20 19.77 -20.84
N ILE A 117 26.77 18.71 -21.52
CA ILE A 117 26.46 17.42 -20.86
C ILE A 117 27.72 16.81 -20.21
N ALA A 118 28.87 16.86 -20.87
CA ALA A 118 30.13 16.38 -20.32
C ALA A 118 30.55 17.19 -19.06
N LEU A 119 30.34 18.50 -19.08
CA LEU A 119 30.58 19.35 -17.89
C LEU A 119 29.64 18.99 -16.73
N ILE A 120 28.34 18.85 -17.00
CA ILE A 120 27.34 18.46 -15.99
C ILE A 120 27.68 17.09 -15.37
N SER A 121 28.02 16.11 -16.21
CA SER A 121 28.43 14.77 -15.75
C SER A 121 29.70 14.81 -14.89
N GLY A 122 30.68 15.62 -15.27
CA GLY A 122 31.90 15.88 -14.49
C GLY A 122 31.59 16.52 -13.13
N SER A 123 30.78 17.57 -13.11
CA SER A 123 30.35 18.25 -11.88
C SER A 123 29.55 17.30 -10.96
N ALA A 124 28.69 16.46 -11.54
CA ALA A 124 27.94 15.47 -10.77
C ALA A 124 28.85 14.40 -10.13
N ALA A 125 29.89 13.98 -10.84
CA ALA A 125 30.90 13.06 -10.32
C ALA A 125 31.74 13.70 -9.21
N GLN A 126 32.20 14.93 -9.41
CA GLN A 126 33.01 15.69 -8.45
C GLN A 126 32.20 16.00 -7.18
N GLY A 127 30.92 16.36 -7.31
CA GLY A 127 30.02 16.66 -6.19
C GLY A 127 29.51 15.43 -5.45
N GLY A 128 29.92 14.18 -5.83
CA GLY A 128 29.51 12.95 -5.17
C GLY A 128 28.07 12.54 -5.43
N PHE A 129 27.45 13.02 -6.52
CA PHE A 129 26.08 12.71 -6.87
C PHE A 129 25.91 11.37 -7.60
N ILE A 130 27.01 10.78 -8.10
CA ILE A 130 27.02 9.41 -8.61
C ILE A 130 26.88 8.42 -7.45
N GLY A 131 25.86 7.60 -7.49
CA GLY A 131 25.46 6.71 -6.39
C GLY A 131 24.47 7.33 -5.40
N ASN A 132 24.07 8.59 -5.62
CA ASN A 132 23.05 9.32 -4.85
C ASN A 132 21.89 9.76 -5.75
N LEU A 133 22.03 10.89 -6.45
CA LEU A 133 21.02 11.36 -7.42
C LEU A 133 21.16 10.73 -8.81
N VAL A 134 22.30 10.16 -9.12
CA VAL A 134 22.56 9.42 -10.38
C VAL A 134 23.01 8.02 -10.01
N SER A 135 22.47 7.00 -10.69
CA SER A 135 22.87 5.61 -10.46
C SER A 135 24.34 5.38 -10.77
N ARG A 136 24.95 4.39 -10.13
CA ARG A 136 26.39 4.07 -10.32
C ARG A 136 26.70 3.65 -11.76
N ASP A 137 25.75 3.01 -12.43
CA ASP A 137 25.86 2.62 -13.84
C ASP A 137 25.49 3.76 -14.80
N GLN A 138 25.10 4.92 -14.26
CA GLN A 138 24.73 6.13 -14.96
C GLN A 138 23.58 5.95 -15.98
N THR A 139 22.76 4.94 -15.79
CA THR A 139 21.57 4.72 -16.64
C THR A 139 20.36 5.51 -16.18
N SER A 140 20.36 5.97 -14.92
CA SER A 140 19.22 6.67 -14.33
C SER A 140 19.63 7.85 -13.46
N ALA A 141 18.71 8.79 -13.31
CA ALA A 141 18.79 9.89 -12.35
C ALA A 141 17.50 10.02 -11.56
N MET A 142 17.59 10.53 -10.34
CA MET A 142 16.52 10.58 -9.37
C MET A 142 16.14 12.01 -9.03
N VAL A 143 14.85 12.23 -8.84
CA VAL A 143 14.27 13.42 -8.22
C VAL A 143 13.67 12.99 -6.89
N THR A 144 14.05 13.64 -5.80
CA THR A 144 13.48 13.39 -4.47
C THR A 144 12.65 14.58 -4.02
N ALA A 145 11.61 14.32 -3.25
CA ALA A 145 10.78 15.35 -2.64
C ALA A 145 10.15 14.82 -1.35
N ASP A 146 9.80 15.70 -0.44
CA ASP A 146 9.03 15.34 0.74
C ASP A 146 7.53 15.61 0.50
N VAL A 147 6.70 14.65 0.86
CA VAL A 147 5.24 14.74 0.79
C VAL A 147 4.72 15.24 2.12
N ASN A 148 3.89 16.28 2.10
CA ASN A 148 3.26 16.80 3.30
C ASN A 148 2.25 15.79 3.84
N GLU A 149 2.23 15.58 5.14
CA GLU A 149 1.26 14.68 5.79
C GLU A 149 -0.12 15.32 5.95
N LEU A 150 -0.14 16.65 5.93
CA LEU A 150 -1.35 17.45 6.06
C LEU A 150 -1.56 18.29 4.80
N ASP A 151 -2.81 18.38 4.37
CA ASP A 151 -3.23 19.28 3.30
C ASP A 151 -3.26 20.74 3.77
N VAL A 152 -3.56 21.67 2.85
CA VAL A 152 -3.68 23.12 3.15
C VAL A 152 -4.78 23.42 4.17
N LYS A 153 -5.72 22.49 4.41
CA LYS A 153 -6.82 22.59 5.37
C LYS A 153 -6.53 21.87 6.69
N ASN A 154 -5.30 21.40 6.88
CA ASN A 154 -4.83 20.67 8.07
C ASN A 154 -5.53 19.30 8.27
N ASN A 155 -5.99 18.66 7.16
CA ASN A 155 -6.45 17.28 7.17
C ASN A 155 -5.32 16.36 6.71
N HIS A 156 -5.31 15.13 7.20
CA HIS A 156 -4.41 14.11 6.63
C HIS A 156 -4.69 13.90 5.16
N ILE A 157 -3.62 13.81 4.36
CA ILE A 157 -3.75 13.57 2.92
C ILE A 157 -4.38 12.20 2.66
N ASP A 158 -5.18 12.14 1.61
CA ASP A 158 -5.66 10.86 1.07
C ASP A 158 -4.56 10.28 0.17
N TYR A 159 -3.87 9.26 0.67
CA TYR A 159 -2.77 8.62 -0.06
C TYR A 159 -3.22 7.92 -1.34
N VAL A 160 -4.48 7.48 -1.41
CA VAL A 160 -5.02 6.84 -2.62
C VAL A 160 -5.23 7.88 -3.72
N GLU A 161 -5.77 9.05 -3.36
CA GLU A 161 -5.95 10.17 -4.30
C GLU A 161 -4.59 10.71 -4.74
N PHE A 162 -3.67 10.90 -3.79
CA PHE A 162 -2.30 11.34 -4.07
C PHE A 162 -1.58 10.39 -5.04
N ASP A 163 -1.67 9.07 -4.82
CA ASP A 163 -1.05 8.08 -5.70
C ASP A 163 -1.63 8.14 -7.12
N ARG A 164 -2.94 8.29 -7.24
CA ARG A 164 -3.60 8.44 -8.55
C ARG A 164 -3.13 9.70 -9.29
N GLU A 165 -3.00 10.82 -8.58
CA GLU A 165 -2.44 12.05 -9.15
C GLU A 165 -0.98 11.88 -9.55
N LEU A 166 -0.18 11.21 -8.73
CA LEU A 166 1.23 10.90 -8.99
C LEU A 166 1.39 10.03 -10.24
N GLU A 167 0.61 8.96 -10.36
CA GLU A 167 0.61 8.08 -11.53
C GLU A 167 0.19 8.83 -12.81
N ALA A 168 -0.86 9.63 -12.74
CA ALA A 168 -1.36 10.39 -13.90
C ALA A 168 -0.40 11.51 -14.30
N SER A 169 0.15 12.26 -13.34
CA SER A 169 0.96 13.45 -13.61
C SER A 169 2.43 13.14 -13.89
N ILE A 170 2.94 12.01 -13.41
CA ILE A 170 4.35 11.63 -13.52
C ILE A 170 4.51 10.40 -14.41
N ARG A 171 4.10 9.20 -13.98
CA ARG A 171 4.37 7.98 -14.74
C ARG A 171 3.71 8.00 -16.13
N SER A 172 2.40 8.16 -16.19
CA SER A 172 1.66 8.12 -17.46
C SER A 172 2.09 9.20 -18.46
N LYS A 173 2.63 10.33 -17.95
CA LYS A 173 3.05 11.45 -18.77
C LYS A 173 4.49 11.32 -19.27
N PHE A 174 5.39 10.76 -18.47
CA PHE A 174 6.82 10.80 -18.74
C PHE A 174 7.45 9.44 -19.04
N GLU A 175 6.72 8.34 -18.85
CA GLU A 175 7.15 7.03 -19.30
C GLU A 175 6.85 6.84 -20.78
N ASP A 176 7.85 6.37 -21.54
CA ASP A 176 7.73 6.12 -22.98
C ASP A 176 8.65 4.99 -23.47
N ALA A 177 8.89 4.91 -24.78
CA ALA A 177 9.77 3.90 -25.37
C ALA A 177 11.25 4.05 -24.96
N GLU A 178 11.70 5.27 -24.61
CA GLU A 178 13.08 5.59 -24.26
C GLU A 178 13.35 5.55 -22.76
N PHE A 179 12.35 5.94 -21.94
CA PHE A 179 12.49 6.09 -20.51
C PHE A 179 11.44 5.28 -19.74
N GLU A 180 11.89 4.67 -18.65
CA GLU A 180 11.09 4.04 -17.62
C GLU A 180 11.02 4.96 -16.40
N ILE A 181 9.86 5.13 -15.79
CA ILE A 181 9.66 5.91 -14.58
C ILE A 181 9.40 4.97 -13.41
N GLN A 182 10.31 4.97 -12.44
CA GLN A 182 10.16 4.20 -11.21
C GLN A 182 9.90 5.16 -10.06
N ILE A 183 8.88 4.87 -9.25
CA ILE A 183 8.46 5.73 -8.15
C ILE A 183 8.62 4.92 -6.85
N ILE A 184 9.37 5.47 -5.91
CA ILE A 184 9.67 4.87 -4.62
C ILE A 184 9.25 5.88 -3.55
N GLY A 185 8.49 5.42 -2.58
CA GLY A 185 8.08 6.27 -1.46
C GLY A 185 6.94 5.65 -0.69
N PHE A 186 6.80 6.08 0.54
CA PHE A 186 5.78 5.54 1.41
C PHE A 186 4.35 5.86 0.91
N ALA A 187 4.12 7.10 0.46
CA ALA A 187 2.84 7.51 -0.12
C ALA A 187 2.47 6.65 -1.33
N LYS A 188 3.44 6.33 -2.19
CA LYS A 188 3.24 5.42 -3.33
C LYS A 188 2.90 4.01 -2.88
N GLN A 189 3.63 3.48 -1.90
CA GLN A 189 3.38 2.13 -1.36
C GLN A 189 1.97 1.99 -0.81
N ILE A 190 1.47 3.01 -0.09
CA ILE A 190 0.09 2.98 0.43
C ILE A 190 -0.92 3.00 -0.71
N GLY A 191 -0.72 3.83 -1.72
CA GLY A 191 -1.57 3.87 -2.90
C GLY A 191 -1.63 2.53 -3.60
N ASP A 192 -0.49 1.89 -3.87
CA ASP A 192 -0.40 0.56 -4.49
C ASP A 192 -1.11 -0.52 -3.66
N ILE A 193 -0.94 -0.49 -2.33
CA ILE A 193 -1.65 -1.40 -1.43
C ILE A 193 -3.16 -1.19 -1.49
N ALA A 194 -3.61 0.06 -1.55
CA ALA A 194 -5.03 0.39 -1.62
C ALA A 194 -5.64 0.00 -2.98
N GLU A 195 -4.90 0.18 -4.07
CA GLU A 195 -5.29 -0.32 -5.39
C GLU A 195 -5.34 -1.84 -5.41
N GLY A 196 -4.32 -2.50 -4.85
CA GLY A 196 -4.31 -3.95 -4.63
C GLY A 196 -5.51 -4.43 -3.80
N ALA A 197 -5.91 -3.67 -2.78
CA ALA A 197 -7.07 -3.99 -1.96
C ALA A 197 -8.39 -3.93 -2.74
N SER A 198 -8.51 -3.06 -3.73
CA SER A 198 -9.68 -3.05 -4.62
C SER A 198 -9.77 -4.33 -5.45
N SER A 199 -8.65 -4.86 -5.91
CA SER A 199 -8.54 -6.13 -6.62
C SER A 199 -8.88 -7.33 -5.73
N VAL A 200 -8.69 -7.22 -4.41
CA VAL A 200 -9.07 -8.26 -3.45
C VAL A 200 -10.58 -8.55 -3.50
N LEU A 201 -11.41 -7.55 -3.76
CA LEU A 201 -12.85 -7.76 -3.91
C LEU A 201 -13.18 -8.67 -5.11
N GLU A 202 -12.47 -8.51 -6.22
CA GLU A 202 -12.59 -9.38 -7.39
C GLU A 202 -12.17 -10.82 -7.04
N PHE A 203 -11.05 -10.99 -6.37
CA PHE A 203 -10.59 -12.29 -5.89
C PHE A 203 -11.56 -12.92 -4.88
N CYS A 204 -12.20 -12.12 -4.02
CA CYS A 204 -13.26 -12.61 -3.12
C CYS A 204 -14.44 -13.17 -3.90
N ILE A 205 -14.87 -12.52 -4.96
CA ILE A 205 -15.95 -13.00 -5.82
C ILE A 205 -15.54 -14.31 -6.52
N ILE A 206 -14.33 -14.38 -7.06
CA ILE A 206 -13.79 -15.61 -7.69
C ILE A 206 -13.74 -16.74 -6.66
N ALA A 207 -13.21 -16.50 -5.47
CA ALA A 207 -13.13 -17.48 -4.39
C ALA A 207 -14.53 -17.98 -3.96
N LEU A 208 -15.50 -17.05 -3.88
CA LEU A 208 -16.89 -17.40 -3.59
C LEU A 208 -17.49 -18.30 -4.67
N LEU A 209 -17.28 -17.99 -5.95
CA LEU A 209 -17.78 -18.79 -7.06
C LEU A 209 -17.13 -20.18 -7.10
N LEU A 210 -15.81 -20.27 -6.93
CA LEU A 210 -15.10 -21.56 -6.87
C LEU A 210 -15.56 -22.39 -5.68
N THR A 211 -15.74 -21.77 -4.51
CA THR A 211 -16.26 -22.44 -3.32
C THR A 211 -17.71 -22.91 -3.53
N ALA A 212 -18.55 -22.07 -4.12
CA ALA A 212 -19.92 -22.45 -4.48
C ALA A 212 -19.95 -23.64 -5.42
N LEU A 213 -19.09 -23.65 -6.44
CA LEU A 213 -18.97 -24.76 -7.38
C LEU A 213 -18.52 -26.05 -6.67
N ALA A 214 -17.49 -25.98 -5.82
CA ALA A 214 -16.97 -27.13 -5.07
C ALA A 214 -18.03 -27.71 -4.11
N VAL A 215 -18.72 -26.85 -3.35
CA VAL A 215 -19.79 -27.26 -2.43
C VAL A 215 -20.99 -27.82 -3.20
N TYR A 216 -21.35 -27.21 -4.34
CA TYR A 216 -22.40 -27.74 -5.19
C TYR A 216 -22.05 -29.13 -5.74
N TRP A 217 -20.84 -29.31 -6.22
CA TRP A 217 -20.40 -30.62 -6.72
C TRP A 217 -20.44 -31.70 -5.64
N TYR A 218 -20.11 -31.32 -4.43
CA TYR A 218 -20.18 -32.19 -3.27
C TYR A 218 -21.61 -32.49 -2.83
N CYS A 219 -22.46 -31.47 -2.60
CA CYS A 219 -23.80 -31.63 -2.08
C CYS A 219 -24.85 -32.02 -3.12
N ARG A 220 -24.58 -31.78 -4.43
CA ARG A 220 -25.51 -31.96 -5.55
C ARG A 220 -26.89 -31.30 -5.36
N SER A 221 -26.94 -30.22 -4.56
CA SER A 221 -28.15 -29.47 -4.23
C SER A 221 -27.87 -27.99 -4.09
N ILE A 222 -28.56 -27.18 -4.92
CA ILE A 222 -28.42 -25.71 -4.87
C ILE A 222 -28.79 -25.15 -3.49
N ARG A 223 -29.84 -25.67 -2.86
CA ARG A 223 -30.28 -25.18 -1.54
C ARG A 223 -29.23 -25.42 -0.47
N LEU A 224 -28.62 -26.62 -0.43
CA LEU A 224 -27.57 -26.96 0.51
C LEU A 224 -26.26 -26.23 0.22
N THR A 225 -26.03 -25.80 -1.00
CA THR A 225 -24.87 -24.96 -1.37
C THR A 225 -25.07 -23.51 -0.95
N LEU A 226 -26.24 -22.94 -1.25
CA LEU A 226 -26.49 -21.51 -0.98
C LEU A 226 -26.59 -21.19 0.52
N LEU A 227 -27.05 -22.13 1.34
CA LEU A 227 -27.24 -21.87 2.76
C LEU A 227 -25.95 -21.48 3.51
N PRO A 228 -24.85 -22.27 3.46
CA PRO A 228 -23.60 -21.91 4.14
C PRO A 228 -22.94 -20.65 3.52
N LEU A 229 -23.05 -20.48 2.20
CA LEU A 229 -22.54 -19.29 1.53
C LEU A 229 -23.26 -18.02 2.00
N ALA A 230 -24.59 -18.06 2.07
CA ALA A 230 -25.40 -16.94 2.56
C ALA A 230 -25.08 -16.61 4.03
N CYS A 231 -24.95 -17.64 4.90
CA CYS A 231 -24.57 -17.43 6.29
C CYS A 231 -23.17 -16.79 6.41
N SER A 232 -22.20 -17.25 5.60
CA SER A 232 -20.84 -16.69 5.60
C SER A 232 -20.81 -15.24 5.09
N LEU A 233 -21.61 -14.92 4.05
CA LEU A 233 -21.74 -13.54 3.58
C LEU A 233 -22.38 -12.61 4.62
N VAL A 234 -23.41 -13.09 5.33
CA VAL A 234 -24.01 -12.33 6.44
C VAL A 234 -22.97 -12.07 7.52
N SER A 235 -22.13 -13.06 7.86
CA SER A 235 -21.04 -12.90 8.83
C SER A 235 -20.04 -11.83 8.40
N LEU A 236 -19.67 -11.80 7.12
CA LEU A 236 -18.79 -10.75 6.56
C LEU A 236 -19.42 -9.35 6.66
N ILE A 237 -20.71 -9.23 6.33
CA ILE A 237 -21.43 -7.95 6.44
C ILE A 237 -21.45 -7.47 7.89
N TRP A 238 -21.65 -8.39 8.82
CA TRP A 238 -21.65 -8.07 10.24
C TRP A 238 -20.25 -7.67 10.72
N GLN A 239 -19.21 -8.38 10.29
CA GLN A 239 -17.82 -8.07 10.59
C GLN A 239 -17.45 -6.65 10.14
N PHE A 240 -17.65 -6.33 8.86
CA PHE A 240 -17.35 -5.01 8.33
C PHE A 240 -18.19 -3.90 8.99
N GLY A 241 -19.46 -4.17 9.25
CA GLY A 241 -20.32 -3.23 9.95
C GLY A 241 -19.88 -2.98 11.39
N THR A 242 -19.44 -4.00 12.11
CA THR A 242 -18.92 -3.88 13.48
C THR A 242 -17.59 -3.14 13.49
N LEU A 243 -16.69 -3.43 12.56
CA LEU A 243 -15.41 -2.75 12.39
C LEU A 243 -15.62 -1.23 12.25
N ARG A 244 -16.52 -0.84 11.35
CA ARG A 244 -16.87 0.58 11.15
C ARG A 244 -17.51 1.22 12.38
N LEU A 245 -18.37 0.51 13.09
CA LEU A 245 -19.00 1.00 14.33
C LEU A 245 -17.97 1.25 15.46
N LEU A 246 -16.92 0.44 15.51
CA LEU A 246 -15.81 0.60 16.45
C LEU A 246 -14.83 1.71 16.05
N GLY A 247 -15.03 2.34 14.88
CA GLY A 247 -14.19 3.43 14.40
C GLY A 247 -12.95 3.00 13.63
N PHE A 248 -12.77 1.71 13.37
CA PHE A 248 -11.64 1.18 12.60
C PHE A 248 -11.87 1.30 11.10
N GLY A 249 -10.76 1.49 10.36
CA GLY A 249 -10.68 1.31 8.91
C GLY A 249 -10.18 -0.08 8.55
N LEU A 250 -10.03 -0.34 7.27
CA LEU A 250 -9.38 -1.55 6.77
C LEU A 250 -7.90 -1.25 6.52
N ASP A 251 -7.03 -1.86 7.30
CA ASP A 251 -5.59 -1.77 7.11
C ASP A 251 -5.10 -2.82 6.07
N PRO A 252 -3.86 -2.72 5.58
CA PRO A 252 -3.31 -3.67 4.60
C PRO A 252 -3.30 -5.14 5.03
N LEU A 253 -3.17 -5.42 6.33
CA LEU A 253 -3.27 -6.79 6.86
C LEU A 253 -4.73 -7.20 7.03
N GLY A 254 -5.59 -6.27 7.44
CA GLY A 254 -7.03 -6.47 7.62
C GLY A 254 -7.76 -6.87 6.35
N VAL A 255 -7.19 -6.57 5.17
CA VAL A 255 -7.71 -7.00 3.86
C VAL A 255 -7.79 -8.52 3.73
N LEU A 256 -6.96 -9.28 4.45
CA LEU A 256 -6.97 -10.75 4.44
C LEU A 256 -8.08 -11.36 5.31
N VAL A 257 -8.58 -10.62 6.29
CA VAL A 257 -9.56 -11.12 7.27
C VAL A 257 -10.89 -11.58 6.64
N PRO A 258 -11.46 -10.88 5.64
CA PRO A 258 -12.65 -11.37 4.94
C PRO A 258 -12.53 -12.78 4.38
N PHE A 259 -11.38 -13.13 3.81
CA PHE A 259 -11.15 -14.48 3.29
C PHE A 259 -11.14 -15.52 4.41
N LEU A 260 -10.50 -15.16 5.54
CA LEU A 260 -10.44 -16.04 6.71
C LEU A 260 -11.84 -16.30 7.27
N VAL A 261 -12.63 -15.25 7.50
CA VAL A 261 -13.99 -15.35 8.06
C VAL A 261 -14.91 -16.11 7.10
N PHE A 262 -14.81 -15.83 5.80
CA PHE A 262 -15.57 -16.56 4.78
C PHE A 262 -15.21 -18.04 4.77
N ALA A 263 -13.93 -18.39 4.75
CA ALA A 263 -13.45 -19.77 4.74
C ALA A 263 -13.90 -20.55 5.96
N ILE A 264 -13.78 -19.95 7.15
CA ILE A 264 -14.23 -20.56 8.42
C ILE A 264 -15.75 -20.77 8.39
N GLY A 265 -16.51 -19.75 8.00
CA GLY A 265 -17.96 -19.81 7.94
C GLY A 265 -18.46 -20.90 7.00
N VAL A 266 -17.92 -20.98 5.77
CA VAL A 266 -18.26 -22.04 4.82
C VAL A 266 -17.87 -23.41 5.33
N SER A 267 -16.67 -23.55 5.92
CA SER A 267 -16.21 -24.83 6.49
C SER A 267 -17.14 -25.37 7.55
N HIS A 268 -17.56 -24.55 8.51
CA HIS A 268 -18.53 -24.93 9.52
C HIS A 268 -19.90 -25.26 8.92
N GLY A 269 -20.35 -24.48 7.93
CA GLY A 269 -21.60 -24.76 7.22
C GLY A 269 -21.58 -26.10 6.49
N VAL A 270 -20.49 -26.45 5.83
CA VAL A 270 -20.32 -27.75 5.15
C VAL A 270 -20.30 -28.91 6.15
N GLN A 271 -19.64 -28.74 7.30
CA GLN A 271 -19.65 -29.75 8.37
C GLN A 271 -21.07 -29.99 8.89
N GLN A 272 -21.86 -28.93 9.08
CA GLN A 272 -23.26 -29.00 9.50
C GLN A 272 -24.10 -29.78 8.47
N ILE A 273 -23.96 -29.47 7.20
CA ILE A 273 -24.67 -30.14 6.09
C ILE A 273 -24.29 -31.62 6.06
N ASN A 274 -23.02 -31.95 6.14
CA ASN A 274 -22.54 -33.32 6.15
C ASN A 274 -23.17 -34.13 7.27
N PHE A 275 -23.24 -33.55 8.47
CA PHE A 275 -23.86 -34.20 9.61
C PHE A 275 -25.35 -34.46 9.35
N ILE A 276 -26.09 -33.46 8.86
CA ILE A 276 -27.51 -33.58 8.53
C ILE A 276 -27.75 -34.65 7.48
N VAL A 277 -26.99 -34.64 6.38
CA VAL A 277 -27.14 -35.63 5.28
C VAL A 277 -26.90 -37.08 5.80
N ARG A 278 -25.91 -37.26 6.66
CA ARG A 278 -25.64 -38.56 7.27
C ARG A 278 -26.79 -39.02 8.17
N GLU A 279 -27.35 -38.14 8.99
CA GLU A 279 -28.48 -38.48 9.86
C GLU A 279 -29.78 -38.79 9.09
N LEU A 280 -30.00 -38.08 7.96
CA LEU A 280 -31.09 -38.38 7.04
C LEU A 280 -30.91 -39.74 6.39
N ALA A 281 -29.70 -40.11 5.98
CA ALA A 281 -29.37 -41.41 5.45
C ALA A 281 -29.59 -42.54 6.47
N ASN A 282 -29.46 -42.25 7.77
CA ASN A 282 -29.78 -43.14 8.86
C ASN A 282 -31.29 -43.22 9.22
N GLY A 283 -32.16 -42.62 8.39
CA GLY A 283 -33.62 -42.68 8.51
C GLY A 283 -34.24 -41.66 9.50
N LYS A 284 -33.48 -40.67 9.99
CA LYS A 284 -34.05 -39.59 10.82
C LYS A 284 -34.86 -38.63 9.97
N SER A 285 -35.88 -38.00 10.56
CA SER A 285 -36.57 -36.89 9.94
C SER A 285 -35.65 -35.65 9.86
N MET A 286 -35.95 -34.72 8.96
CA MET A 286 -35.19 -33.49 8.76
C MET A 286 -35.01 -32.68 10.08
N ASP A 287 -36.10 -32.57 10.85
CA ASP A 287 -36.07 -31.87 12.14
C ASP A 287 -35.16 -32.57 13.18
N ALA A 288 -35.26 -33.90 13.27
CA ALA A 288 -34.41 -34.69 14.16
C ALA A 288 -32.94 -34.67 13.72
N ALA A 289 -32.68 -34.73 12.41
CA ALA A 289 -31.35 -34.64 11.84
C ALA A 289 -30.69 -33.26 12.11
N SER A 290 -31.44 -32.17 11.94
CA SER A 290 -30.98 -30.81 12.24
C SER A 290 -30.62 -30.61 13.71
N ARG A 291 -31.47 -31.09 14.64
CA ARG A 291 -31.21 -31.05 16.10
C ARG A 291 -29.98 -31.88 16.46
N SER A 292 -29.85 -33.08 15.89
CA SER A 292 -28.69 -33.94 16.10
C SER A 292 -27.39 -33.28 15.60
N SER A 293 -27.46 -32.65 14.46
CA SER A 293 -26.30 -31.91 13.88
C SER A 293 -25.87 -30.77 14.80
N PHE A 294 -26.84 -29.95 15.26
CA PHE A 294 -26.53 -28.86 16.19
C PHE A 294 -25.89 -29.39 17.49
N SER A 295 -26.50 -30.39 18.13
CA SER A 295 -25.97 -30.96 19.38
C SER A 295 -24.60 -31.61 19.20
N GLY A 296 -24.38 -32.30 18.07
CA GLY A 296 -23.13 -33.01 17.81
C GLY A 296 -21.97 -32.09 17.41
N LEU A 297 -22.26 -30.94 16.80
CA LEU A 297 -21.24 -29.99 16.37
C LEU A 297 -21.07 -28.78 17.32
N LEU A 298 -21.95 -28.63 18.31
CA LEU A 298 -21.89 -27.49 19.23
C LEU A 298 -20.56 -27.45 19.99
N ILE A 299 -20.16 -28.55 20.61
CA ILE A 299 -18.92 -28.60 21.40
C ILE A 299 -17.68 -28.44 20.53
N PRO A 300 -17.45 -29.25 19.44
CA PRO A 300 -16.26 -29.09 18.64
C PRO A 300 -16.23 -27.74 17.89
N GLY A 301 -17.38 -27.24 17.43
CA GLY A 301 -17.46 -25.92 16.80
C GLY A 301 -17.16 -24.77 17.76
N THR A 302 -17.73 -24.80 18.97
CA THR A 302 -17.44 -23.80 20.01
C THR A 302 -15.97 -23.84 20.42
N LEU A 303 -15.39 -25.05 20.59
CA LEU A 303 -13.97 -25.18 20.94
C LEU A 303 -13.06 -24.59 19.85
N ALA A 304 -13.36 -24.84 18.58
CA ALA A 304 -12.62 -24.25 17.45
C ALA A 304 -12.68 -22.72 17.46
N LEU A 305 -13.87 -22.14 17.67
CA LEU A 305 -14.04 -20.68 17.75
C LEU A 305 -13.34 -20.09 18.97
N VAL A 306 -13.42 -20.73 20.14
CA VAL A 306 -12.70 -20.29 21.36
C VAL A 306 -11.18 -20.34 21.13
N THR A 307 -10.67 -21.37 20.49
CA THR A 307 -9.24 -21.48 20.17
C THR A 307 -8.79 -20.35 19.24
N ALA A 308 -9.58 -20.05 18.21
CA ALA A 308 -9.32 -18.92 17.31
C ALA A 308 -9.36 -17.59 18.07
N LEU A 309 -10.38 -17.37 18.90
CA LEU A 309 -10.52 -16.17 19.73
C LEU A 309 -9.30 -15.96 20.65
N VAL A 310 -8.85 -17.01 21.35
CA VAL A 310 -7.66 -16.94 22.21
C VAL A 310 -6.42 -16.60 21.40
N SER A 311 -6.27 -17.16 20.19
CA SER A 311 -5.16 -16.86 19.30
C SER A 311 -5.15 -15.38 18.90
N PHE A 312 -6.30 -14.80 18.53
CA PHE A 312 -6.40 -13.38 18.20
C PHE A 312 -6.20 -12.47 19.42
N ILE A 313 -6.72 -12.85 20.60
CA ILE A 313 -6.49 -12.09 21.83
C ILE A 313 -4.99 -11.97 22.13
N THR A 314 -4.19 -13.02 21.87
CA THR A 314 -2.74 -12.95 22.10
C THR A 314 -2.04 -11.94 21.19
N LEU A 315 -2.56 -11.69 19.98
CA LEU A 315 -2.02 -10.68 19.08
C LEU A 315 -2.26 -9.24 19.58
N ILE A 316 -3.29 -9.02 20.42
CA ILE A 316 -3.53 -7.69 21.03
C ILE A 316 -2.37 -7.27 21.94
N LEU A 317 -1.63 -8.23 22.49
CA LEU A 317 -0.47 -7.96 23.34
C LEU A 317 0.74 -7.43 22.56
N MET A 318 0.75 -7.57 21.23
CA MET A 318 1.84 -7.05 20.40
C MET A 318 1.85 -5.52 20.39
N PRO A 319 3.02 -4.87 20.48
CA PRO A 319 3.13 -3.42 20.50
C PRO A 319 3.04 -2.78 19.11
N ILE A 320 2.48 -3.46 18.11
CA ILE A 320 2.33 -2.98 16.73
C ILE A 320 0.84 -2.72 16.46
N PRO A 321 0.42 -1.45 16.24
CA PRO A 321 -0.98 -1.09 16.06
C PRO A 321 -1.70 -1.90 14.98
N MET A 322 -1.08 -2.08 13.80
CA MET A 322 -1.63 -2.84 12.70
C MET A 322 -1.95 -4.30 13.09
N VAL A 323 -1.10 -4.95 13.90
CA VAL A 323 -1.33 -6.33 14.39
C VAL A 323 -2.46 -6.36 15.41
N ARG A 324 -2.57 -5.32 16.27
CA ARG A 324 -3.70 -5.19 17.21
C ARG A 324 -5.02 -4.98 16.48
N GLU A 325 -5.04 -4.14 15.47
CA GLU A 325 -6.23 -3.92 14.65
C GLU A 325 -6.63 -5.20 13.91
N LEU A 326 -5.68 -5.93 13.33
CA LEU A 326 -5.91 -7.26 12.76
C LEU A 326 -6.58 -8.20 13.77
N ALA A 327 -6.08 -8.24 15.01
CA ALA A 327 -6.64 -9.07 16.07
C ALA A 327 -8.08 -8.70 16.47
N ILE A 328 -8.41 -7.41 16.41
CA ILE A 328 -9.76 -6.90 16.73
C ILE A 328 -10.72 -7.15 15.56
N THR A 329 -10.20 -7.12 14.32
CA THR A 329 -11.01 -7.27 13.10
C THR A 329 -11.33 -8.72 12.75
N ALA A 330 -10.50 -9.65 13.17
CA ALA A 330 -10.64 -11.08 12.93
C ALA A 330 -11.49 -11.78 13.98
#